data_26c9268f62e7be60c3367879fd63d7ec
#
_entry.id   26c9268f62e7be60c3367879fd63d7ec
#
_cell.length_a   1.000
_cell.length_b   1.000
_cell.length_c   1.000
_cell.angle_alpha   90.00
_cell.angle_beta   90.00
_cell.angle_gamma   90.00
#
_symmetry.space_group_name_H-M   'P 1'
#
loop_
_entity.id
_entity.type
_entity.pdbx_description
1 polymer ?
#
loop_
_entity_poly.entity_id
_entity_poly.type
_entity_poly.pdbx_seq_one_letter_code
_entity_poly.pdbx_strand_id
1 'polypeptide(L)'
;MKQKAKLWLLVAGLISLMSCNKVEGKTDSDSTSFAKGADISWLPQMEKSGYIFYNDNGVKEDCIQILKDHGINSVRLRTWVDPSDNPHSGHCSKEETVAMAVRAQKVGMRIMINFHYSDTWADPAHQTKPKAWEGLNFEQLKEALYTYTADVMTALKDAGVTPEWVQVGNEIPSGMVYPEGSTDNWPQLVELLNKGYDAVKEVSPSSQVILHVDQGNNNERFRWWFDNATKYGAKYDIIGMSYYPYWLEGKPDYTLSIDDLGNNMNDMVSRYHKDVIVVEVGGEDTKVQNTYDMLKAVISKVSEVPSNKGKGVFYWEPQGARSWSKYALSCWGDNGRPTQALDAFK
;
A
#
# COMPACT_ATOMS: atom_id res chain seq x y z
N MET A 1 -56.82 -65.20 -43.85
CA MET A 1 -55.40 -64.90 -43.57
C MET A 1 -55.16 -63.47 -43.99
N LYS A 2 -55.18 -62.52 -43.07
CA LYS A 2 -54.92 -61.11 -43.34
C LYS A 2 -53.82 -60.62 -42.38
N GLN A 3 -52.63 -60.31 -42.90
CA GLN A 3 -51.56 -59.72 -42.17
C GLN A 3 -51.88 -58.25 -41.86
N LYS A 4 -51.73 -57.83 -40.59
CA LYS A 4 -51.82 -56.44 -40.15
C LYS A 4 -50.43 -55.86 -40.07
N ALA A 5 -50.11 -54.89 -40.92
CA ALA A 5 -48.92 -54.09 -40.85
C ALA A 5 -49.05 -53.05 -39.69
N LYS A 6 -48.05 -53.02 -38.80
CA LYS A 6 -47.93 -52.01 -37.76
C LYS A 6 -47.07 -50.85 -38.28
N LEU A 7 -47.68 -49.68 -38.34
CA LEU A 7 -46.99 -48.42 -38.66
C LEU A 7 -46.33 -47.85 -37.40
N TRP A 8 -45.02 -47.71 -37.42
CA TRP A 8 -44.26 -47.00 -36.37
C TRP A 8 -44.11 -45.53 -36.77
N LEU A 9 -44.69 -44.60 -35.98
CA LEU A 9 -44.44 -43.17 -36.07
C LEU A 9 -43.16 -42.86 -35.30
N LEU A 10 -42.13 -42.41 -35.99
CA LEU A 10 -40.94 -41.78 -35.43
C LEU A 10 -41.27 -40.33 -35.11
N VAL A 11 -41.34 -39.97 -33.82
CA VAL A 11 -41.38 -38.58 -33.34
C VAL A 11 -39.93 -38.16 -33.15
N ALA A 12 -39.41 -37.30 -34.03
CA ALA A 12 -38.14 -36.65 -33.91
C ALA A 12 -38.31 -35.45 -32.95
N GLY A 13 -37.87 -35.61 -31.71
CA GLY A 13 -37.80 -34.51 -30.74
C GLY A 13 -36.57 -33.63 -31.03
N LEU A 14 -36.78 -32.39 -31.46
CA LEU A 14 -35.77 -31.36 -31.49
C LEU A 14 -35.41 -30.99 -30.03
N ILE A 15 -34.25 -31.39 -29.57
CA ILE A 15 -33.65 -30.87 -28.34
C ILE A 15 -32.91 -29.59 -28.72
N SER A 16 -33.52 -28.45 -28.40
CA SER A 16 -32.85 -27.13 -28.46
C SER A 16 -31.85 -27.05 -27.32
N LEU A 17 -30.58 -27.17 -27.65
CA LEU A 17 -29.46 -26.87 -26.73
C LEU A 17 -29.38 -25.35 -26.54
N MET A 18 -30.00 -24.83 -25.47
CA MET A 18 -29.69 -23.51 -24.97
C MET A 18 -28.26 -23.53 -24.42
N SER A 19 -27.32 -23.04 -25.20
CA SER A 19 -25.97 -22.71 -24.75
C SER A 19 -26.08 -21.54 -23.77
N CYS A 20 -26.01 -21.82 -22.47
CA CYS A 20 -25.74 -20.79 -21.46
C CYS A 20 -24.30 -20.33 -21.63
N ASN A 21 -24.08 -19.24 -22.32
CA ASN A 21 -22.82 -18.51 -22.24
C ASN A 21 -22.70 -17.96 -20.81
N LYS A 22 -21.97 -18.69 -19.97
CA LYS A 22 -21.38 -18.10 -18.76
C LYS A 22 -20.44 -16.99 -19.21
N VAL A 23 -20.84 -15.76 -18.96
CA VAL A 23 -19.90 -14.63 -18.91
C VAL A 23 -19.02 -14.90 -17.69
N GLU A 24 -17.89 -15.55 -17.92
CA GLU A 24 -16.83 -15.58 -16.93
C GLU A 24 -16.28 -14.16 -16.83
N GLY A 25 -16.72 -13.45 -15.81
CA GLY A 25 -16.05 -12.25 -15.35
C GLY A 25 -14.66 -12.68 -14.87
N LYS A 26 -13.65 -12.53 -15.71
CA LYS A 26 -12.25 -12.57 -15.31
C LYS A 26 -12.00 -11.39 -14.38
N THR A 27 -12.08 -11.63 -13.08
CA THR A 27 -11.40 -10.85 -12.05
C THR A 27 -10.24 -11.70 -11.53
N ASP A 28 -9.34 -12.10 -12.40
CA ASP A 28 -8.00 -12.48 -11.98
C ASP A 28 -7.23 -11.16 -11.85
N SER A 29 -7.24 -10.57 -10.66
CA SER A 29 -6.16 -9.67 -10.27
C SER A 29 -4.92 -10.56 -10.22
N ASP A 30 -4.05 -10.41 -11.22
CA ASP A 30 -2.80 -11.14 -11.32
C ASP A 30 -1.91 -10.71 -10.13
N SER A 31 -2.05 -11.44 -9.00
CA SER A 31 -1.29 -11.20 -7.77
C SER A 31 0.22 -11.40 -7.95
N THR A 32 0.63 -11.81 -9.16
CA THR A 32 2.02 -11.98 -9.55
C THR A 32 2.59 -10.75 -10.26
N SER A 33 1.74 -9.78 -10.65
CA SER A 33 2.20 -8.60 -11.37
C SER A 33 2.92 -7.61 -10.45
N PHE A 34 3.91 -6.88 -11.01
CA PHE A 34 4.62 -5.81 -10.31
C PHE A 34 3.65 -4.72 -9.87
N ALA A 35 3.70 -4.31 -8.59
CA ALA A 35 2.86 -3.25 -8.07
C ALA A 35 3.39 -1.87 -8.49
N LYS A 36 2.60 -1.15 -9.26
CA LYS A 36 2.76 0.26 -9.58
C LYS A 36 1.74 1.02 -8.74
N GLY A 37 2.17 1.58 -7.61
CA GLY A 37 1.27 2.03 -6.57
C GLY A 37 1.29 3.54 -6.33
N ALA A 38 0.21 4.02 -5.71
CA ALA A 38 0.10 5.37 -5.17
C ALA A 38 -0.54 5.34 -3.78
N ASP A 39 0.04 6.04 -2.78
CA ASP A 39 -0.70 6.39 -1.57
C ASP A 39 -1.63 7.55 -1.90
N ILE A 40 -2.90 7.40 -1.58
CA ILE A 40 -3.94 8.40 -1.91
C ILE A 40 -4.81 8.75 -0.70
N SER A 41 -4.25 8.64 0.48
CA SER A 41 -4.98 8.80 1.73
C SER A 41 -5.48 10.24 1.94
N TRP A 42 -4.88 11.25 1.29
CA TRP A 42 -5.37 12.62 1.27
C TRP A 42 -6.61 12.84 0.38
N LEU A 43 -6.87 11.93 -0.56
CA LEU A 43 -7.87 12.15 -1.60
C LEU A 43 -9.28 12.51 -1.07
N PRO A 44 -9.84 11.82 -0.05
CA PRO A 44 -11.16 12.17 0.48
C PRO A 44 -11.23 13.60 1.01
N GLN A 45 -10.18 14.06 1.70
CA GLN A 45 -10.13 15.41 2.25
C GLN A 45 -9.91 16.47 1.17
N MET A 46 -9.10 16.17 0.14
CA MET A 46 -8.95 17.05 -1.03
C MET A 46 -10.29 17.26 -1.73
N GLU A 47 -11.02 16.19 -2.02
CA GLU A 47 -12.34 16.25 -2.66
C GLU A 47 -13.37 17.01 -1.78
N LYS A 48 -13.39 16.73 -0.47
CA LYS A 48 -14.26 17.44 0.50
C LYS A 48 -13.97 18.95 0.55
N SER A 49 -12.71 19.35 0.34
CA SER A 49 -12.31 20.76 0.26
C SER A 49 -12.69 21.45 -1.06
N GLY A 50 -13.23 20.70 -2.02
CA GLY A 50 -13.59 21.20 -3.35
C GLY A 50 -12.43 21.19 -4.35
N TYR A 51 -11.31 20.50 -4.06
CA TYR A 51 -10.23 20.36 -5.03
C TYR A 51 -10.71 19.55 -6.24
N ILE A 52 -10.39 20.01 -7.44
CA ILE A 52 -10.84 19.39 -8.69
C ILE A 52 -9.64 18.82 -9.44
N PHE A 53 -9.76 17.55 -9.82
CA PHE A 53 -8.78 16.84 -10.63
C PHE A 53 -9.14 16.89 -12.10
N TYR A 54 -8.12 17.07 -12.94
CA TYR A 54 -8.23 17.08 -14.40
C TYR A 54 -7.23 16.11 -14.99
N ASN A 55 -7.62 15.41 -16.04
CA ASN A 55 -6.71 14.57 -16.83
C ASN A 55 -5.79 15.42 -17.72
N ASP A 56 -4.90 14.76 -18.48
CA ASP A 56 -3.94 15.40 -19.38
C ASP A 56 -4.60 16.34 -20.40
N ASN A 57 -5.84 16.04 -20.82
CA ASN A 57 -6.60 16.84 -21.77
C ASN A 57 -7.34 18.04 -21.10
N GLY A 58 -7.22 18.18 -19.77
CA GLY A 58 -7.91 19.22 -19.01
C GLY A 58 -9.40 18.97 -18.81
N VAL A 59 -9.83 17.73 -18.95
CA VAL A 59 -11.19 17.30 -18.63
C VAL A 59 -11.24 16.88 -17.16
N LYS A 60 -12.26 17.36 -16.43
CA LYS A 60 -12.49 16.93 -15.04
C LYS A 60 -12.74 15.43 -15.00
N GLU A 61 -12.00 14.75 -14.14
CA GLU A 61 -12.07 13.29 -14.04
C GLU A 61 -11.79 12.83 -12.59
N ASP A 62 -12.20 11.59 -12.28
CA ASP A 62 -11.91 10.94 -11.02
C ASP A 62 -10.40 10.72 -10.85
N CYS A 63 -9.82 11.11 -9.70
CA CYS A 63 -8.39 11.00 -9.46
C CYS A 63 -7.86 9.57 -9.57
N ILE A 64 -8.62 8.56 -9.10
CA ILE A 64 -8.19 7.16 -9.18
C ILE A 64 -8.18 6.70 -10.63
N GLN A 65 -9.12 7.19 -11.46
CA GLN A 65 -9.12 6.88 -12.89
C GLN A 65 -7.91 7.52 -13.60
N ILE A 66 -7.60 8.77 -13.29
CA ILE A 66 -6.40 9.46 -13.84
C ILE A 66 -5.13 8.67 -13.47
N LEU A 67 -4.99 8.26 -12.21
CA LEU A 67 -3.85 7.44 -11.77
C LEU A 67 -3.77 6.12 -12.55
N LYS A 68 -4.91 5.45 -12.75
CA LYS A 68 -4.98 4.22 -13.53
C LYS A 68 -4.55 4.42 -14.99
N ASP A 69 -4.96 5.51 -15.62
CA ASP A 69 -4.60 5.84 -17.01
C ASP A 69 -3.09 6.14 -17.15
N HIS A 70 -2.44 6.51 -16.04
CA HIS A 70 -0.97 6.63 -15.94
C HIS A 70 -0.26 5.33 -15.53
N GLY A 71 -0.97 4.19 -15.50
CA GLY A 71 -0.38 2.87 -15.26
C GLY A 71 -0.34 2.45 -13.80
N ILE A 72 -0.89 3.23 -12.87
CA ILE A 72 -1.04 2.81 -11.47
C ILE A 72 -2.06 1.66 -11.40
N ASN A 73 -1.70 0.59 -10.71
CA ASN A 73 -2.52 -0.61 -10.55
C ASN A 73 -2.79 -0.96 -9.08
N SER A 74 -2.26 -0.19 -8.14
CA SER A 74 -2.36 -0.45 -6.73
C SER A 74 -2.49 0.85 -5.94
N VAL A 75 -3.21 0.83 -4.82
CA VAL A 75 -3.29 1.96 -3.90
C VAL A 75 -2.83 1.57 -2.51
N ARG A 76 -2.21 2.50 -1.81
CA ARG A 76 -1.87 2.42 -0.40
C ARG A 76 -2.72 3.40 0.38
N LEU A 77 -3.31 2.95 1.47
CA LEU A 77 -4.23 3.71 2.30
C LEU A 77 -3.79 3.58 3.76
N ARG A 78 -3.44 4.71 4.38
CA ARG A 78 -3.15 4.73 5.82
C ARG A 78 -4.42 4.76 6.64
N THR A 79 -4.35 4.31 7.87
CA THR A 79 -5.44 4.40 8.83
C THR A 79 -4.91 4.86 10.19
N TRP A 80 -5.65 5.75 10.86
CA TRP A 80 -5.42 6.27 12.19
C TRP A 80 -6.50 5.77 13.16
N VAL A 81 -6.18 5.74 14.46
CA VAL A 81 -7.07 5.16 15.46
C VAL A 81 -8.24 6.10 15.80
N ASP A 82 -7.93 7.33 16.17
CA ASP A 82 -8.92 8.39 16.46
C ASP A 82 -8.40 9.72 15.88
N PRO A 83 -8.52 9.91 14.55
CA PRO A 83 -7.95 11.06 13.88
C PRO A 83 -8.66 12.36 14.24
N SER A 84 -7.87 13.44 14.37
CA SER A 84 -8.41 14.79 14.56
C SER A 84 -8.79 15.45 13.23
N ASP A 85 -9.69 16.44 13.29
CA ASP A 85 -10.09 17.27 12.14
C ASP A 85 -8.98 18.26 11.73
N ASN A 86 -7.86 17.75 11.21
CA ASN A 86 -6.83 18.60 10.63
C ASN A 86 -7.06 18.76 9.11
N PRO A 87 -7.24 19.99 8.58
CA PRO A 87 -7.69 20.21 7.20
C PRO A 87 -6.68 19.81 6.10
N HIS A 88 -5.44 19.47 6.46
CA HIS A 88 -4.37 19.16 5.48
C HIS A 88 -3.61 17.87 5.79
N SER A 89 -4.15 16.99 6.63
CA SER A 89 -3.47 15.75 7.04
C SER A 89 -4.09 14.49 6.45
N GLY A 90 -5.30 14.61 5.86
CA GLY A 90 -6.18 13.47 5.65
C GLY A 90 -6.77 13.03 7.01
N HIS A 91 -8.04 12.73 7.07
CA HIS A 91 -8.65 12.25 8.30
C HIS A 91 -8.34 10.77 8.55
N CYS A 92 -8.37 9.93 7.49
CA CYS A 92 -7.90 8.53 7.48
C CYS A 92 -8.50 7.68 8.61
N SER A 93 -9.76 7.88 8.95
CA SER A 93 -10.47 6.99 9.88
C SER A 93 -10.65 5.60 9.26
N LYS A 94 -11.00 4.62 10.08
CA LYS A 94 -11.36 3.28 9.61
C LYS A 94 -12.41 3.33 8.50
N GLU A 95 -13.48 4.10 8.71
CA GLU A 95 -14.60 4.24 7.78
C GLU A 95 -14.17 4.83 6.43
N GLU A 96 -13.36 5.88 6.46
CA GLU A 96 -12.81 6.50 5.25
C GLU A 96 -11.85 5.58 4.51
N THR A 97 -10.99 4.87 5.25
CA THR A 97 -10.07 3.88 4.69
C THR A 97 -10.83 2.74 4.00
N VAL A 98 -11.88 2.21 4.63
CA VAL A 98 -12.73 1.17 4.03
C VAL A 98 -13.46 1.70 2.78
N ALA A 99 -14.03 2.91 2.86
CA ALA A 99 -14.72 3.51 1.71
C ALA A 99 -13.78 3.72 0.52
N MET A 100 -12.55 4.19 0.77
CA MET A 100 -11.52 4.36 -0.26
C MET A 100 -11.06 3.03 -0.84
N ALA A 101 -10.88 2.01 -0.02
CA ALA A 101 -10.51 0.67 -0.47
C ALA A 101 -11.58 0.07 -1.41
N VAL A 102 -12.86 0.19 -1.05
CA VAL A 102 -13.99 -0.22 -1.89
C VAL A 102 -14.02 0.56 -3.21
N ARG A 103 -13.80 1.89 -3.15
CA ARG A 103 -13.77 2.75 -4.35
C ARG A 103 -12.64 2.33 -5.31
N ALA A 104 -11.44 2.14 -4.77
CA ALA A 104 -10.28 1.73 -5.57
C ALA A 104 -10.44 0.32 -6.16
N GLN A 105 -10.96 -0.63 -5.37
CA GLN A 105 -11.21 -1.99 -5.85
C GLN A 105 -12.23 -2.03 -7.00
N LYS A 106 -13.26 -1.17 -6.99
CA LYS A 106 -14.26 -1.10 -8.08
C LYS A 106 -13.65 -0.78 -9.44
N VAL A 107 -12.53 -0.07 -9.48
CA VAL A 107 -11.80 0.23 -10.72
C VAL A 107 -10.62 -0.73 -10.96
N GLY A 108 -10.52 -1.79 -10.16
CA GLY A 108 -9.55 -2.87 -10.35
C GLY A 108 -8.17 -2.60 -9.73
N MET A 109 -8.06 -1.67 -8.77
CA MET A 109 -6.82 -1.45 -8.03
C MET A 109 -6.60 -2.54 -6.97
N ARG A 110 -5.36 -2.95 -6.79
CA ARG A 110 -4.90 -3.78 -5.65
C ARG A 110 -4.75 -2.90 -4.42
N ILE A 111 -4.95 -3.43 -3.23
CA ILE A 111 -5.05 -2.63 -2.00
C ILE A 111 -3.91 -2.96 -1.03
N MET A 112 -3.25 -1.92 -0.54
CA MET A 112 -2.36 -1.94 0.62
C MET A 112 -2.96 -1.11 1.74
N ILE A 113 -3.04 -1.66 2.95
CA ILE A 113 -3.43 -0.92 4.15
C ILE A 113 -2.20 -0.63 5.00
N ASN A 114 -2.09 0.59 5.50
CA ASN A 114 -0.99 1.05 6.32
C ASN A 114 -1.47 1.50 7.70
N PHE A 115 -1.20 0.69 8.72
CA PHE A 115 -1.52 1.03 10.10
C PHE A 115 -0.45 1.93 10.70
N HIS A 116 -0.81 3.16 11.05
CA HIS A 116 0.10 4.06 11.79
C HIS A 116 0.13 3.77 13.29
N TYR A 117 -0.92 3.17 13.86
CA TYR A 117 -1.10 2.97 15.30
C TYR A 117 -0.92 4.26 16.11
N SER A 118 -1.49 5.31 15.58
CA SER A 118 -1.48 6.68 16.13
C SER A 118 -2.79 7.37 15.75
N ASP A 119 -3.08 8.51 16.36
CA ASP A 119 -4.20 9.41 15.98
C ASP A 119 -3.76 10.44 14.92
N THR A 120 -2.48 10.41 14.55
CA THR A 120 -1.84 11.35 13.62
C THR A 120 -0.67 10.66 12.90
N TRP A 121 0.20 11.46 12.29
CA TRP A 121 1.38 10.98 11.60
C TRP A 121 2.25 10.08 12.48
N ALA A 122 2.59 8.91 11.96
CA ALA A 122 3.70 8.09 12.44
C ALA A 122 4.79 8.15 11.37
N ASP A 123 5.98 8.60 11.75
CA ASP A 123 7.16 8.75 10.90
C ASP A 123 8.43 8.48 11.74
N PRO A 124 9.64 8.52 11.16
CA PRO A 124 10.87 8.21 11.90
C PRO A 124 11.10 9.04 13.17
N ALA A 125 10.51 10.26 13.25
CA ALA A 125 10.62 11.15 14.40
C ALA A 125 9.40 11.08 15.35
N HIS A 126 8.27 10.58 14.89
CA HIS A 126 7.01 10.61 15.61
C HIS A 126 6.34 9.23 15.61
N GLN A 127 6.32 8.58 16.77
CA GLN A 127 5.68 7.27 16.95
C GLN A 127 4.78 7.28 18.19
N THR A 128 4.00 8.37 18.32
CA THR A 128 3.11 8.60 19.46
C THR A 128 1.95 7.62 19.44
N LYS A 129 1.74 6.91 20.53
CA LYS A 129 0.59 6.01 20.65
C LYS A 129 -0.73 6.80 20.67
N PRO A 130 -1.85 6.18 20.24
CA PRO A 130 -3.17 6.79 20.32
C PRO A 130 -3.52 7.24 21.73
N LYS A 131 -4.21 8.35 21.85
CA LYS A 131 -4.68 8.89 23.14
C LYS A 131 -5.52 7.87 23.93
N ALA A 132 -6.34 7.10 23.22
CA ALA A 132 -7.15 6.03 23.84
C ALA A 132 -6.31 4.90 24.45
N TRP A 133 -5.04 4.79 24.10
CA TRP A 133 -4.12 3.77 24.61
C TRP A 133 -3.17 4.31 25.68
N GLU A 134 -3.24 5.60 25.99
CA GLU A 134 -2.50 6.19 27.10
C GLU A 134 -2.97 5.57 28.44
N GLY A 135 -2.03 5.25 29.30
CA GLY A 135 -2.32 4.63 30.61
C GLY A 135 -2.63 3.13 30.59
N LEU A 136 -2.68 2.48 29.42
CA LEU A 136 -2.75 1.03 29.33
C LEU A 136 -1.43 0.40 29.81
N ASN A 137 -1.50 -0.70 30.55
CA ASN A 137 -0.31 -1.51 30.77
C ASN A 137 0.05 -2.27 29.48
N PHE A 138 1.23 -2.89 29.44
CA PHE A 138 1.74 -3.50 28.21
C PHE A 138 0.83 -4.63 27.67
N GLU A 139 0.25 -5.46 28.53
CA GLU A 139 -0.68 -6.51 28.10
C GLU A 139 -1.96 -5.91 27.47
N GLN A 140 -2.50 -4.86 28.09
CA GLN A 140 -3.66 -4.15 27.57
C GLN A 140 -3.33 -3.43 26.24
N LEU A 141 -2.12 -2.88 26.11
CA LEU A 141 -1.67 -2.23 24.88
C LEU A 141 -1.57 -3.22 23.72
N LYS A 142 -1.01 -4.41 23.97
CA LYS A 142 -0.97 -5.50 22.97
C LYS A 142 -2.36 -5.88 22.48
N GLU A 143 -3.30 -6.01 23.43
CA GLU A 143 -4.69 -6.35 23.09
C GLU A 143 -5.40 -5.22 22.35
N ALA A 144 -5.18 -3.96 22.72
CA ALA A 144 -5.73 -2.80 22.02
C ALA A 144 -5.23 -2.73 20.56
N LEU A 145 -3.95 -2.95 20.32
CA LEU A 145 -3.36 -2.98 18.98
C LEU A 145 -3.93 -4.15 18.15
N TYR A 146 -4.01 -5.34 18.74
CA TYR A 146 -4.60 -6.50 18.10
C TYR A 146 -6.06 -6.25 17.71
N THR A 147 -6.87 -5.79 18.66
CA THR A 147 -8.31 -5.55 18.47
C THR A 147 -8.56 -4.49 17.39
N TYR A 148 -7.82 -3.38 17.41
CA TYR A 148 -7.93 -2.35 16.38
C TYR A 148 -7.56 -2.88 15.00
N THR A 149 -6.47 -3.63 14.89
CA THR A 149 -6.04 -4.23 13.61
C THR A 149 -7.10 -5.20 13.08
N ALA A 150 -7.61 -6.10 13.93
CA ALA A 150 -8.65 -7.05 13.57
C ALA A 150 -9.96 -6.36 13.19
N ASP A 151 -10.34 -5.28 13.87
CA ASP A 151 -11.55 -4.50 13.58
C ASP A 151 -11.49 -3.84 12.19
N VAL A 152 -10.38 -3.17 11.85
CA VAL A 152 -10.18 -2.58 10.52
C VAL A 152 -10.19 -3.66 9.44
N MET A 153 -9.46 -4.75 9.64
CA MET A 153 -9.40 -5.86 8.67
C MET A 153 -10.76 -6.54 8.49
N THR A 154 -11.54 -6.68 9.56
CA THR A 154 -12.91 -7.23 9.50
C THR A 154 -13.83 -6.29 8.73
N ALA A 155 -13.77 -4.99 9.01
CA ALA A 155 -14.57 -3.99 8.28
C ALA A 155 -14.26 -4.00 6.76
N LEU A 156 -13.00 -4.15 6.37
CA LEU A 156 -12.62 -4.32 4.96
C LEU A 156 -13.21 -5.60 4.36
N LYS A 157 -13.08 -6.74 5.07
CA LYS A 157 -13.62 -8.02 4.64
C LYS A 157 -15.14 -7.99 4.48
N ASP A 158 -15.84 -7.39 5.43
CA ASP A 158 -17.31 -7.25 5.39
C ASP A 158 -17.76 -6.34 4.24
N ALA A 159 -16.91 -5.37 3.85
CA ALA A 159 -17.12 -4.55 2.68
C ALA A 159 -16.69 -5.23 1.35
N GLY A 160 -16.27 -6.51 1.39
CA GLY A 160 -15.85 -7.28 0.23
C GLY A 160 -14.44 -6.95 -0.27
N VAL A 161 -13.60 -6.33 0.56
CA VAL A 161 -12.20 -5.99 0.23
C VAL A 161 -11.25 -6.92 0.96
N THR A 162 -10.35 -7.55 0.20
CA THR A 162 -9.21 -8.31 0.74
C THR A 162 -7.94 -7.57 0.37
N PRO A 163 -7.28 -6.85 1.30
CA PRO A 163 -6.01 -6.22 1.01
C PRO A 163 -4.96 -7.26 0.62
N GLU A 164 -4.18 -6.97 -0.41
CA GLU A 164 -3.05 -7.84 -0.75
C GLU A 164 -1.90 -7.67 0.25
N TRP A 165 -1.69 -6.43 0.69
CA TRP A 165 -0.63 -6.08 1.63
C TRP A 165 -1.17 -5.30 2.82
N VAL A 166 -0.55 -5.52 3.96
CA VAL A 166 -0.86 -4.78 5.20
C VAL A 166 0.45 -4.41 5.89
N GLN A 167 0.67 -3.11 6.09
CA GLN A 167 1.79 -2.61 6.90
C GLN A 167 1.40 -2.57 8.36
N VAL A 168 2.22 -3.20 9.20
CA VAL A 168 2.15 -3.13 10.66
C VAL A 168 3.17 -2.12 11.14
N GLY A 169 2.69 -0.90 11.38
CA GLY A 169 3.53 0.28 11.63
C GLY A 169 3.96 1.00 10.35
N ASN A 170 4.29 2.28 10.48
CA ASN A 170 4.78 3.13 9.41
C ASN A 170 6.13 3.73 9.78
N GLU A 171 7.14 3.52 8.91
CA GLU A 171 8.51 4.01 9.10
C GLU A 171 8.99 3.85 10.55
N ILE A 172 9.29 2.62 10.93
CA ILE A 172 9.59 2.22 12.31
C ILE A 172 11.09 1.96 12.60
N PRO A 173 12.05 2.83 12.15
CA PRO A 173 13.48 2.60 12.41
C PRO A 173 13.81 2.60 13.89
N SER A 174 13.05 3.36 14.69
CA SER A 174 13.20 3.44 16.15
C SER A 174 12.08 2.73 16.91
N GLY A 175 11.21 1.97 16.19
CA GLY A 175 10.05 1.28 16.74
C GLY A 175 8.73 2.02 16.51
N MET A 176 7.67 1.65 17.23
CA MET A 176 6.32 2.23 17.13
C MET A 176 5.65 2.29 18.50
N VAL A 177 4.55 3.04 18.61
CA VAL A 177 3.70 3.07 19.84
C VAL A 177 4.53 3.35 21.10
N TYR A 178 5.20 4.50 21.09
CA TYR A 178 6.11 4.89 22.18
C TYR A 178 5.40 5.10 23.52
N PRO A 179 6.14 4.83 24.65
CA PRO A 179 7.53 4.33 24.69
C PRO A 179 7.68 2.80 24.59
N GLU A 180 6.60 2.03 24.73
CA GLU A 180 6.65 0.58 24.93
C GLU A 180 7.24 -0.18 23.72
N GLY A 181 6.91 0.26 22.50
CA GLY A 181 7.39 -0.35 21.25
C GLY A 181 8.66 0.31 20.68
N SER A 182 9.47 0.98 21.51
CA SER A 182 10.76 1.52 21.08
C SER A 182 11.79 0.41 20.85
N THR A 183 12.73 0.63 19.92
CA THR A 183 13.89 -0.26 19.72
C THR A 183 14.85 -0.32 20.93
N ASP A 184 14.68 0.56 21.93
CA ASP A 184 15.35 0.40 23.23
C ASP A 184 14.84 -0.83 23.99
N ASN A 185 13.67 -1.35 23.63
CA ASN A 185 13.04 -2.53 24.19
C ASN A 185 12.54 -3.49 23.08
N TRP A 186 13.46 -4.11 22.37
CA TRP A 186 13.17 -5.05 21.28
C TRP A 186 12.18 -6.15 21.63
N PRO A 187 12.22 -6.80 22.82
CA PRO A 187 11.22 -7.80 23.17
C PRO A 187 9.78 -7.26 23.10
N GLN A 188 9.52 -6.08 23.68
CA GLN A 188 8.19 -5.48 23.64
C GLN A 188 7.80 -5.02 22.22
N LEU A 189 8.72 -4.41 21.48
CA LEU A 189 8.47 -4.04 20.09
C LEU A 189 8.03 -5.27 19.27
N VAL A 190 8.76 -6.37 19.37
CA VAL A 190 8.46 -7.57 18.61
C VAL A 190 7.12 -8.21 19.04
N GLU A 191 6.77 -8.16 20.32
CA GLU A 191 5.45 -8.61 20.77
C GLU A 191 4.32 -7.78 20.15
N LEU A 192 4.47 -6.44 20.07
CA LEU A 192 3.49 -5.57 19.40
C LEU A 192 3.40 -5.84 17.89
N LEU A 193 4.55 -5.97 17.20
CA LEU A 193 4.59 -6.33 15.78
C LEU A 193 3.88 -7.67 15.51
N ASN A 194 4.15 -8.67 16.35
CA ASN A 194 3.55 -9.99 16.22
C ASN A 194 2.04 -9.97 16.50
N LYS A 195 1.57 -9.13 17.41
CA LYS A 195 0.12 -8.92 17.62
C LYS A 195 -0.56 -8.34 16.38
N GLY A 196 0.06 -7.36 15.73
CA GLY A 196 -0.43 -6.82 14.46
C GLY A 196 -0.44 -7.89 13.35
N TYR A 197 0.65 -8.65 13.23
CA TYR A 197 0.75 -9.77 12.28
C TYR A 197 -0.36 -10.80 12.51
N ASP A 198 -0.53 -11.26 13.75
CA ASP A 198 -1.49 -12.30 14.08
C ASP A 198 -2.94 -11.84 13.81
N ALA A 199 -3.27 -10.58 14.13
CA ALA A 199 -4.59 -10.00 13.84
C ALA A 199 -4.88 -9.95 12.33
N VAL A 200 -3.89 -9.55 11.51
CA VAL A 200 -4.03 -9.57 10.04
C VAL A 200 -4.28 -11.00 9.55
N LYS A 201 -3.45 -11.96 9.99
CA LYS A 201 -3.53 -13.35 9.51
C LYS A 201 -4.79 -14.09 9.99
N GLU A 202 -5.34 -13.71 11.13
CA GLU A 202 -6.61 -14.29 11.61
C GLU A 202 -7.78 -13.88 10.71
N VAL A 203 -7.85 -12.60 10.31
CA VAL A 203 -8.98 -12.09 9.51
C VAL A 203 -8.77 -12.37 8.02
N SER A 204 -7.54 -12.22 7.52
CA SER A 204 -7.16 -12.37 6.12
C SER A 204 -5.84 -13.14 5.98
N PRO A 205 -5.86 -14.48 5.99
CA PRO A 205 -4.65 -15.30 5.90
C PRO A 205 -3.81 -15.09 4.63
N SER A 206 -4.45 -14.64 3.55
CA SER A 206 -3.79 -14.38 2.26
C SER A 206 -3.06 -13.04 2.20
N SER A 207 -3.43 -12.06 3.05
CA SER A 207 -2.75 -10.76 3.09
C SER A 207 -1.31 -10.90 3.53
N GLN A 208 -0.39 -10.26 2.82
CA GLN A 208 1.03 -10.25 3.16
C GLN A 208 1.35 -9.09 4.10
N VAL A 209 2.02 -9.38 5.20
CA VAL A 209 2.38 -8.38 6.22
C VAL A 209 3.74 -7.78 5.93
N ILE A 210 3.80 -6.45 5.91
CA ILE A 210 4.99 -5.66 5.64
C ILE A 210 5.47 -4.99 6.94
N LEU A 211 6.78 -5.05 7.21
CA LEU A 211 7.43 -4.15 8.15
C LEU A 211 8.20 -3.09 7.36
N HIS A 212 7.98 -1.82 7.71
CA HIS A 212 8.40 -0.66 6.93
C HIS A 212 9.44 0.17 7.68
N VAL A 213 10.64 0.29 7.09
CA VAL A 213 11.75 1.11 7.60
C VAL A 213 12.11 2.18 6.56
N ASP A 214 12.45 3.37 7.02
CA ASP A 214 12.88 4.50 6.20
C ASP A 214 14.30 4.35 5.64
N GLN A 215 14.72 5.25 4.73
CA GLN A 215 16.06 5.30 4.13
C GLN A 215 16.49 3.97 3.48
N GLY A 216 15.72 3.50 2.52
CA GLY A 216 15.99 2.25 1.79
C GLY A 216 17.37 2.12 1.15
N ASN A 217 18.11 3.22 0.99
CA ASN A 217 19.51 3.25 0.57
C ASN A 217 20.52 3.02 1.72
N ASN A 218 20.08 2.88 2.96
CA ASN A 218 20.96 2.70 4.13
C ASN A 218 21.00 1.22 4.57
N ASN A 219 21.84 0.43 3.92
CA ASN A 219 21.96 -1.00 4.19
C ASN A 219 22.38 -1.32 5.66
N GLU A 220 23.22 -0.49 6.29
CA GLU A 220 23.62 -0.70 7.67
C GLU A 220 22.41 -0.61 8.62
N ARG A 221 21.55 0.41 8.44
CA ARG A 221 20.29 0.56 9.18
C ARG A 221 19.39 -0.66 9.01
N PHE A 222 19.19 -1.12 7.76
CA PHE A 222 18.35 -2.27 7.46
C PHE A 222 18.88 -3.55 8.08
N ARG A 223 20.19 -3.83 7.97
CA ARG A 223 20.80 -4.98 8.63
C ARG A 223 20.63 -4.92 10.14
N TRP A 224 20.94 -3.79 10.75
CA TRP A 224 20.79 -3.63 12.20
C TRP A 224 19.34 -3.88 12.63
N TRP A 225 18.37 -3.31 11.92
CA TRP A 225 16.97 -3.42 12.28
C TRP A 225 16.45 -4.84 12.11
N PHE A 226 16.63 -5.45 10.94
CA PHE A 226 16.11 -6.78 10.64
C PHE A 226 16.88 -7.92 11.30
N ASP A 227 18.16 -7.76 11.65
CA ASP A 227 18.91 -8.69 12.50
C ASP A 227 18.30 -8.73 13.91
N ASN A 228 17.99 -7.57 14.50
CA ASN A 228 17.31 -7.52 15.79
C ASN A 228 15.89 -8.07 15.70
N ALA A 229 15.10 -7.68 14.71
CA ALA A 229 13.77 -8.22 14.49
C ALA A 229 13.77 -9.75 14.40
N THR A 230 14.71 -10.32 13.63
CA THR A 230 14.91 -11.78 13.52
C THR A 230 15.33 -12.42 14.84
N LYS A 231 16.28 -11.80 15.54
CA LYS A 231 16.79 -12.29 16.85
C LYS A 231 15.67 -12.43 17.88
N TYR A 232 14.71 -11.50 17.88
CA TYR A 232 13.60 -11.50 18.83
C TYR A 232 12.34 -12.15 18.29
N GLY A 233 12.36 -12.70 17.07
CA GLY A 233 11.28 -13.51 16.50
C GLY A 233 10.11 -12.71 15.92
N ALA A 234 10.38 -11.57 15.28
CA ALA A 234 9.37 -10.81 14.57
C ALA A 234 8.80 -11.59 13.37
N LYS A 235 7.48 -11.57 13.23
CA LYS A 235 6.74 -12.18 12.12
C LYS A 235 6.45 -11.13 11.05
N TYR A 236 6.82 -11.43 9.81
CA TYR A 236 6.52 -10.59 8.64
C TYR A 236 6.72 -11.38 7.36
N ASP A 237 6.15 -10.92 6.26
CA ASP A 237 6.24 -11.55 4.96
C ASP A 237 7.16 -10.77 4.02
N ILE A 238 7.14 -9.43 4.07
CA ILE A 238 7.83 -8.52 3.15
C ILE A 238 8.57 -7.43 3.92
N ILE A 239 9.72 -7.03 3.41
CA ILE A 239 10.48 -5.87 3.88
C ILE A 239 10.07 -4.66 3.05
N GLY A 240 9.43 -3.67 3.70
CA GLY A 240 9.06 -2.39 3.11
C GLY A 240 10.11 -1.32 3.38
N MET A 241 10.28 -0.41 2.43
CA MET A 241 11.23 0.69 2.55
C MET A 241 10.74 1.98 1.91
N SER A 242 11.09 3.12 2.49
CA SER A 242 10.98 4.43 1.86
C SER A 242 12.27 4.79 1.12
N TYR A 243 12.13 5.51 0.00
CA TYR A 243 13.28 6.08 -0.71
C TYR A 243 13.01 7.52 -1.10
N TYR A 244 13.69 8.44 -0.37
CA TYR A 244 13.57 9.88 -0.58
C TYR A 244 14.95 10.56 -0.52
N PRO A 245 15.61 10.76 -1.65
CA PRO A 245 16.86 11.57 -1.68
C PRO A 245 16.67 12.98 -1.10
N TYR A 246 15.47 13.54 -1.23
CA TYR A 246 15.11 14.85 -0.69
C TYR A 246 15.28 15.00 0.82
N TRP A 247 15.07 13.91 1.59
CA TRP A 247 15.18 13.93 3.05
C TRP A 247 16.59 13.55 3.55
N LEU A 248 17.50 13.16 2.66
CA LEU A 248 18.89 12.92 3.02
C LEU A 248 19.62 14.25 3.24
N GLU A 249 20.69 14.22 4.04
CA GLU A 249 21.52 15.39 4.26
C GLU A 249 22.06 15.96 2.93
N GLY A 250 21.93 17.27 2.76
CA GLY A 250 22.31 17.95 1.53
C GLY A 250 21.37 17.76 0.35
N LYS A 251 20.27 17.01 0.51
CA LYS A 251 19.30 16.72 -0.57
C LYS A 251 19.96 16.29 -1.88
N PRO A 252 20.75 15.21 -1.86
CA PRO A 252 21.51 14.79 -3.03
C PRO A 252 20.61 14.43 -4.20
N ASP A 253 21.14 14.50 -5.40
CA ASP A 253 20.49 13.91 -6.56
C ASP A 253 20.35 12.40 -6.37
N TYR A 254 19.25 11.81 -6.88
CA TYR A 254 18.96 10.38 -6.72
C TYR A 254 20.08 9.49 -7.28
N THR A 255 20.80 9.96 -8.31
CA THR A 255 21.91 9.22 -8.92
C THR A 255 23.05 8.88 -7.96
N LEU A 256 23.14 9.61 -6.83
CA LEU A 256 24.15 9.37 -5.81
C LEU A 256 23.79 8.27 -4.80
N SER A 257 22.52 7.80 -4.79
CA SER A 257 22.05 6.82 -3.81
C SER A 257 21.18 5.69 -4.38
N ILE A 258 20.86 5.75 -5.69
CA ILE A 258 19.98 4.74 -6.31
C ILE A 258 20.62 3.34 -6.35
N ASP A 259 21.92 3.25 -6.52
CA ASP A 259 22.64 1.99 -6.50
C ASP A 259 22.68 1.39 -5.09
N ASP A 260 22.78 2.22 -4.06
CA ASP A 260 22.71 1.80 -2.67
C ASP A 260 21.33 1.22 -2.33
N LEU A 261 20.24 1.79 -2.87
CA LEU A 261 18.89 1.21 -2.76
C LEU A 261 18.86 -0.19 -3.38
N GLY A 262 19.37 -0.36 -4.60
CA GLY A 262 19.42 -1.65 -5.27
C GLY A 262 20.25 -2.69 -4.51
N ASN A 263 21.42 -2.29 -4.02
CA ASN A 263 22.30 -3.13 -3.23
C ASN A 263 21.65 -3.56 -1.90
N ASN A 264 20.96 -2.63 -1.23
CA ASN A 264 20.25 -2.94 0.01
C ASN A 264 19.12 -3.95 -0.25
N MET A 265 18.29 -3.76 -1.27
CA MET A 265 17.23 -4.72 -1.61
C MET A 265 17.78 -6.12 -1.87
N ASN A 266 18.84 -6.24 -2.64
CA ASN A 266 19.49 -7.52 -2.93
C ASN A 266 20.05 -8.18 -1.66
N ASP A 267 20.63 -7.41 -0.76
CA ASP A 267 21.15 -7.89 0.52
C ASP A 267 20.02 -8.37 1.44
N MET A 268 18.92 -7.61 1.53
CA MET A 268 17.75 -8.01 2.32
C MET A 268 17.14 -9.32 1.84
N VAL A 269 17.00 -9.48 0.53
CA VAL A 269 16.51 -10.71 -0.08
C VAL A 269 17.45 -11.89 0.19
N SER A 270 18.76 -11.69 0.02
CA SER A 270 19.76 -12.73 0.26
C SER A 270 19.83 -13.15 1.72
N ARG A 271 19.77 -12.18 2.65
CA ARG A 271 19.98 -12.39 4.09
C ARG A 271 18.75 -12.94 4.81
N TYR A 272 17.57 -12.41 4.51
CA TYR A 272 16.33 -12.74 5.23
C TYR A 272 15.38 -13.63 4.43
N HIS A 273 15.66 -13.88 3.15
CA HIS A 273 14.84 -14.69 2.23
C HIS A 273 13.41 -14.17 2.06
N LYS A 274 13.20 -12.87 2.34
CA LYS A 274 11.93 -12.17 2.21
C LYS A 274 11.82 -11.44 0.88
N ASP A 275 10.61 -11.13 0.49
CA ASP A 275 10.35 -10.19 -0.60
C ASP A 275 10.62 -8.76 -0.13
N VAL A 276 10.87 -7.85 -1.08
CA VAL A 276 11.11 -6.42 -0.81
C VAL A 276 10.17 -5.57 -1.65
N ILE A 277 9.81 -4.39 -1.12
CA ILE A 277 8.92 -3.45 -1.78
C ILE A 277 9.27 -2.02 -1.37
N VAL A 278 9.30 -1.09 -2.33
CA VAL A 278 9.39 0.34 -2.02
C VAL A 278 7.97 0.85 -1.79
N VAL A 279 7.60 1.04 -0.52
CA VAL A 279 6.25 1.43 -0.12
C VAL A 279 6.04 2.93 -0.11
N GLU A 280 7.15 3.71 -0.15
CA GLU A 280 7.12 5.15 -0.31
C GLU A 280 8.28 5.66 -1.16
N VAL A 281 7.96 6.51 -2.12
CA VAL A 281 8.90 7.30 -2.90
C VAL A 281 8.26 8.63 -3.27
N GLY A 282 9.05 9.66 -3.43
CA GLY A 282 8.58 10.95 -3.94
C GLY A 282 9.74 11.84 -4.39
N GLY A 283 9.53 12.64 -5.41
CA GLY A 283 10.49 13.58 -5.95
C GLY A 283 9.92 15.00 -6.02
N GLU A 284 10.80 16.00 -6.13
CA GLU A 284 10.40 17.40 -6.10
C GLU A 284 9.46 17.77 -7.27
N ASP A 285 8.31 18.34 -6.96
CA ASP A 285 7.29 18.77 -7.92
C ASP A 285 7.79 19.82 -8.92
N THR A 286 8.82 20.61 -8.54
CA THR A 286 9.49 21.58 -9.39
C THR A 286 10.58 21.00 -10.29
N LYS A 287 10.97 19.74 -10.05
CA LYS A 287 12.00 19.02 -10.82
C LYS A 287 11.39 17.83 -11.57
N VAL A 288 10.36 18.10 -12.38
CA VAL A 288 9.51 17.08 -13.02
C VAL A 288 10.32 16.01 -13.77
N GLN A 289 11.31 16.41 -14.59
CA GLN A 289 12.13 15.44 -15.34
C GLN A 289 13.01 14.60 -14.40
N ASN A 290 13.64 15.21 -13.41
CA ASN A 290 14.46 14.48 -12.42
C ASN A 290 13.60 13.48 -11.62
N THR A 291 12.39 13.88 -11.24
CA THR A 291 11.44 13.00 -10.57
C THR A 291 11.01 11.83 -11.47
N TYR A 292 10.74 12.09 -12.75
CA TYR A 292 10.46 11.04 -13.73
C TYR A 292 11.61 10.02 -13.83
N ASP A 293 12.85 10.53 -14.03
CA ASP A 293 14.04 9.70 -14.18
C ASP A 293 14.33 8.89 -12.91
N MET A 294 14.16 9.50 -11.74
CA MET A 294 14.26 8.81 -10.44
C MET A 294 13.26 7.68 -10.32
N LEU A 295 11.99 7.91 -10.64
CA LEU A 295 10.95 6.88 -10.58
C LEU A 295 11.25 5.71 -11.51
N LYS A 296 11.68 6.00 -12.77
CA LYS A 296 12.11 4.96 -13.71
C LYS A 296 13.26 4.13 -13.13
N ALA A 297 14.25 4.80 -12.52
CA ALA A 297 15.38 4.13 -11.89
C ALA A 297 14.96 3.27 -10.70
N VAL A 298 14.08 3.75 -9.82
CA VAL A 298 13.55 2.99 -8.69
C VAL A 298 12.77 1.76 -9.18
N ILE A 299 11.86 1.94 -10.15
CA ILE A 299 11.08 0.83 -10.75
C ILE A 299 12.03 -0.22 -11.34
N SER A 300 13.06 0.21 -12.07
CA SER A 300 14.08 -0.71 -12.63
C SER A 300 14.78 -1.49 -11.52
N LYS A 301 15.33 -0.80 -10.51
CA LYS A 301 16.05 -1.43 -9.39
C LYS A 301 15.18 -2.46 -8.64
N VAL A 302 13.89 -2.15 -8.41
CA VAL A 302 12.98 -3.11 -7.76
C VAL A 302 12.66 -4.29 -8.67
N SER A 303 12.44 -4.05 -9.96
CA SER A 303 12.13 -5.14 -10.93
C SER A 303 13.32 -6.06 -11.20
N GLU A 304 14.55 -5.57 -11.02
CA GLU A 304 15.80 -6.32 -11.18
C GLU A 304 16.15 -7.20 -9.97
N VAL A 305 15.41 -7.08 -8.85
CA VAL A 305 15.65 -7.91 -7.66
C VAL A 305 15.48 -9.39 -8.00
N PRO A 306 16.48 -10.26 -7.69
CA PRO A 306 16.48 -11.66 -8.09
C PRO A 306 15.23 -12.44 -7.64
N SER A 307 14.87 -13.46 -8.42
CA SER A 307 13.78 -14.39 -8.14
C SER A 307 12.40 -13.72 -8.02
N ASN A 308 12.17 -12.61 -8.71
CA ASN A 308 10.94 -11.82 -8.67
C ASN A 308 10.55 -11.39 -7.24
N LYS A 309 11.56 -11.16 -6.39
CA LYS A 309 11.33 -10.77 -5.00
C LYS A 309 11.12 -9.27 -4.80
N GLY A 310 11.36 -8.44 -5.82
CA GLY A 310 10.95 -7.03 -5.85
C GLY A 310 9.47 -6.91 -6.23
N LYS A 311 8.62 -6.47 -5.31
CA LYS A 311 7.16 -6.54 -5.49
C LYS A 311 6.53 -5.31 -6.07
N GLY A 312 7.17 -4.16 -5.97
CA GLY A 312 6.61 -2.92 -6.53
C GLY A 312 7.14 -1.65 -5.91
N VAL A 313 6.57 -0.55 -6.40
CA VAL A 313 6.91 0.82 -5.99
C VAL A 313 5.62 1.60 -5.78
N PHE A 314 5.50 2.29 -4.63
CA PHE A 314 4.37 3.16 -4.31
C PHE A 314 4.84 4.61 -4.19
N TYR A 315 4.25 5.49 -4.99
CA TYR A 315 4.45 6.93 -4.84
C TYR A 315 3.59 7.45 -3.68
N TRP A 316 4.17 8.20 -2.76
CA TRP A 316 3.44 8.75 -1.64
C TRP A 316 2.73 10.05 -2.01
N GLU A 317 1.39 10.05 -1.95
CA GLU A 317 0.49 11.19 -2.21
C GLU A 317 0.80 11.94 -3.53
N PRO A 318 0.90 11.23 -4.70
CA PRO A 318 1.25 11.89 -5.96
C PRO A 318 0.26 12.99 -6.34
N GLN A 319 -1.02 12.86 -5.96
CA GLN A 319 -2.10 13.80 -6.25
C GLN A 319 -2.07 15.05 -5.34
N GLY A 320 -1.26 15.05 -4.29
CA GLY A 320 -1.19 16.08 -3.27
C GLY A 320 -0.52 17.37 -3.76
N ALA A 321 -1.10 18.08 -4.75
CA ALA A 321 -0.58 19.31 -5.27
C ALA A 321 -0.15 20.31 -4.19
N ARG A 322 0.99 20.99 -4.38
CA ARG A 322 1.57 21.91 -3.37
C ARG A 322 0.62 23.02 -2.96
N SER A 323 -0.22 23.50 -3.83
CA SER A 323 -1.23 24.52 -3.51
C SER A 323 -2.18 24.09 -2.41
N TRP A 324 -2.54 22.81 -2.36
CA TRP A 324 -3.41 22.24 -1.35
C TRP A 324 -2.61 21.71 -0.14
N SER A 325 -1.64 20.81 -0.39
CA SER A 325 -0.96 20.02 0.66
C SER A 325 0.20 20.75 1.35
N LYS A 326 0.78 21.78 0.71
CA LYS A 326 2.08 22.38 1.05
C LYS A 326 3.27 21.41 0.95
N TYR A 327 3.05 20.20 0.47
CA TYR A 327 4.06 19.17 0.29
C TYR A 327 4.82 19.35 -1.02
N ALA A 328 6.15 19.23 -0.97
CA ALA A 328 7.03 19.54 -2.10
C ALA A 328 7.27 18.37 -3.04
N LEU A 329 6.82 17.15 -2.68
CA LEU A 329 7.19 15.95 -3.40
C LEU A 329 5.96 15.28 -4.04
N SER A 330 5.12 16.03 -4.74
CA SER A 330 3.97 15.52 -5.46
C SER A 330 4.22 15.39 -6.96
N CYS A 331 3.38 14.61 -7.65
CA CYS A 331 3.35 14.54 -9.12
C CYS A 331 2.17 15.32 -9.72
N TRP A 332 1.66 16.32 -9.01
CA TRP A 332 0.48 17.08 -9.43
C TRP A 332 0.75 18.58 -9.48
N GLY A 333 0.39 19.21 -10.57
CA GLY A 333 0.50 20.67 -10.72
C GLY A 333 -0.65 21.40 -10.02
N ASP A 334 -0.43 22.67 -9.70
CA ASP A 334 -1.43 23.56 -9.09
C ASP A 334 -2.65 23.82 -10.01
N ASN A 335 -2.56 23.45 -11.28
CA ASN A 335 -3.65 23.48 -12.24
C ASN A 335 -4.59 22.26 -12.15
N GLY A 336 -4.39 21.38 -11.17
CA GLY A 336 -5.18 20.17 -10.94
C GLY A 336 -4.87 19.00 -11.87
N ARG A 337 -3.77 19.06 -12.64
CA ARG A 337 -3.35 18.01 -13.59
C ARG A 337 -2.13 17.26 -13.08
N PRO A 338 -1.99 15.97 -13.44
CA PRO A 338 -0.74 15.26 -13.21
C PRO A 338 0.41 15.93 -13.97
N THR A 339 1.62 15.83 -13.44
CA THR A 339 2.83 16.19 -14.16
C THR A 339 3.35 14.99 -14.95
N GLN A 340 4.22 15.25 -15.93
CA GLN A 340 4.85 14.18 -16.71
C GLN A 340 5.63 13.16 -15.84
N ALA A 341 6.01 13.51 -14.62
CA ALA A 341 6.67 12.58 -13.71
C ALA A 341 5.84 11.33 -13.44
N LEU A 342 4.52 11.44 -13.41
CA LEU A 342 3.61 10.30 -13.20
C LEU A 342 3.66 9.28 -14.36
N ASP A 343 4.05 9.70 -15.57
CA ASP A 343 4.21 8.81 -16.74
C ASP A 343 5.31 7.76 -16.55
N ALA A 344 6.15 7.89 -15.53
CA ALA A 344 7.12 6.86 -15.17
C ALA A 344 6.46 5.49 -14.86
N PHE A 345 5.20 5.49 -14.52
CA PHE A 345 4.43 4.27 -14.25
C PHE A 345 3.75 3.65 -15.48
N LYS A 346 3.75 4.31 -16.63
CA LYS A 346 3.23 3.79 -17.91
C LYS A 346 4.04 2.62 -18.45
#